data_6eb44e27e2ef693f21a65b349e39e2d1
#
_entry.id   6eb44e27e2ef693f21a65b349e39e2d1
#
_cell.length_a   1.000
_cell.length_b   1.000
_cell.length_c   1.000
_cell.angle_alpha   90.00
_cell.angle_beta   90.00
_cell.angle_gamma   90.00
#
_symmetry.space_group_name_H-M   'P 1'
#
loop_
_entity.id
_entity.type
_entity.pdbx_description
1 polymer ?
#
loop_
_entity_poly.entity_id
_entity_poly.type
_entity_poly.pdbx_seq_one_letter_code
_entity_poly.pdbx_strand_id
1 'polypeptide(L)'
;MYLKRLSAVNIGPINDVSITFPFEESGNPKPVIIVGENGTGKTTLLSNVVDSLYELAEKAFKDVTESDGGSGHQYFKAISPSEIQIGKEYLCSIIEYTCPRNPTYSIGYVMKCGSVSADLIKSGNSFCANK
;
A
#
# COMPACT_ATOMS: atom_id res chain seq x y z
N MET A 1 11.95 -7.23 -6.63
CA MET A 1 10.53 -6.81 -6.48
C MET A 1 10.48 -5.31 -6.65
N TYR A 2 9.60 -4.81 -7.51
CA TYR A 2 9.45 -3.38 -7.80
C TYR A 2 8.02 -2.96 -7.53
N LEU A 3 7.83 -1.76 -7.01
CA LEU A 3 6.52 -1.15 -6.79
C LEU A 3 5.90 -0.80 -8.16
N LYS A 4 4.72 -1.35 -8.44
CA LYS A 4 4.03 -1.19 -9.73
C LYS A 4 2.88 -0.19 -9.63
N ARG A 5 2.08 -0.29 -8.58
CA ARG A 5 0.94 0.59 -8.35
C ARG A 5 0.68 0.77 -6.85
N LEU A 6 0.22 1.96 -6.49
CA LEU A 6 -0.28 2.28 -5.17
C LEU A 6 -1.60 3.03 -5.32
N SER A 7 -2.62 2.58 -4.63
CA SER A 7 -3.90 3.29 -4.49
C SER A 7 -4.25 3.37 -3.02
N ALA A 8 -4.69 4.53 -2.57
CA ALA A 8 -5.06 4.77 -1.18
C ALA A 8 -6.30 5.66 -1.10
N VAL A 9 -7.22 5.34 -0.19
CA VAL A 9 -8.50 6.03 0.00
C VAL A 9 -8.74 6.27 1.48
N ASN A 10 -9.15 7.48 1.85
CA ASN A 10 -9.53 7.91 3.20
C ASN A 10 -8.45 7.68 4.27
N ILE A 11 -7.18 7.89 3.93
CA ILE A 11 -6.06 7.71 4.86
C ILE A 11 -5.49 9.06 5.27
N GLY A 12 -5.66 9.45 6.53
CA GLY A 12 -5.18 10.73 7.05
C GLY A 12 -5.65 11.90 6.17
N PRO A 13 -4.75 12.71 5.60
CA PRO A 13 -5.12 13.83 4.73
C PRO A 13 -5.46 13.40 3.30
N ILE A 14 -5.34 12.12 2.95
CA ILE A 14 -5.52 11.61 1.59
C ILE A 14 -6.97 11.14 1.40
N ASN A 15 -7.72 11.85 0.55
CA ASN A 15 -9.07 11.43 0.18
C ASN A 15 -9.05 10.23 -0.77
N ASP A 16 -8.31 10.38 -1.88
CA ASP A 16 -8.15 9.38 -2.92
C ASP A 16 -6.87 9.66 -3.69
N VAL A 17 -6.08 8.65 -3.91
CA VAL A 17 -4.88 8.71 -4.75
C VAL A 17 -4.67 7.38 -5.45
N SER A 18 -4.30 7.44 -6.71
CA SER A 18 -3.87 6.27 -7.49
C SER A 18 -2.63 6.63 -8.31
N ILE A 19 -1.55 5.91 -8.08
CA ILE A 19 -0.26 6.11 -8.72
C ILE A 19 0.16 4.83 -9.41
N THR A 20 0.41 4.89 -10.71
CA THR A 20 1.07 3.83 -11.47
C THR A 20 2.53 4.24 -11.70
N PHE A 21 3.45 3.42 -11.23
CA PHE A 21 4.87 3.71 -11.34
C PHE A 21 5.38 3.34 -12.73
N PRO A 22 6.11 4.24 -13.40
CA PRO A 22 6.59 4.02 -14.74
C PRO A 22 7.78 3.04 -14.79
N PHE A 23 7.84 2.27 -15.87
CA PHE A 23 8.95 1.37 -16.19
C PHE A 23 9.57 1.76 -17.52
N GLU A 24 10.84 1.41 -17.72
CA GLU A 24 11.50 1.42 -18.99
C GLU A 24 11.05 0.24 -19.86
N GLU A 25 11.32 0.28 -21.15
CA GLU A 25 11.09 -0.86 -22.04
C GLU A 25 11.91 -2.11 -21.62
N SER A 26 13.06 -1.89 -20.98
CA SER A 26 13.89 -2.94 -20.37
C SER A 26 13.25 -3.64 -19.16
N GLY A 27 12.13 -3.11 -18.63
CA GLY A 27 11.46 -3.59 -17.41
C GLY A 27 12.03 -3.04 -16.10
N ASN A 28 12.99 -2.13 -16.16
CA ASN A 28 13.51 -1.45 -14.97
C ASN A 28 12.58 -0.32 -14.53
N PRO A 29 12.42 -0.09 -13.21
CA PRO A 29 11.60 1.02 -12.73
C PRO A 29 12.30 2.35 -13.01
N LYS A 30 11.51 3.35 -13.41
CA LYS A 30 11.97 4.74 -13.49
C LYS A 30 11.87 5.39 -12.11
N PRO A 31 12.78 6.32 -11.76
CA PRO A 31 12.67 7.08 -10.52
C PRO A 31 11.42 7.94 -10.53
N VAL A 32 10.73 8.00 -9.38
CA VAL A 32 9.54 8.83 -9.17
C VAL A 32 9.78 9.73 -7.98
N ILE A 33 9.48 11.01 -8.13
CA ILE A 33 9.58 12.01 -7.06
C ILE A 33 8.17 12.47 -6.70
N ILE A 34 7.81 12.32 -5.41
CA ILE A 34 6.54 12.80 -4.87
C ILE A 34 6.77 14.16 -4.22
N VAL A 35 6.15 15.20 -4.77
CA VAL A 35 6.25 16.57 -4.31
C VAL A 35 4.89 17.03 -3.78
N GLY A 36 4.89 17.88 -2.77
CA GLY A 36 3.69 18.49 -2.22
C GLY A 36 4.00 19.29 -0.95
N GLU A 37 3.06 20.09 -0.51
CA GLU A 37 3.15 20.87 0.72
C GLU A 37 3.24 20.01 1.97
N ASN A 38 3.64 20.57 3.09
CA ASN A 38 3.63 19.87 4.38
C ASN A 38 2.19 19.51 4.77
N GLY A 39 2.01 18.32 5.31
CA GLY A 39 0.70 17.83 5.71
C GLY A 39 -0.16 17.17 4.60
N THR A 40 0.29 17.16 3.35
CA THR A 40 -0.49 16.57 2.22
C THR A 40 -0.49 15.05 2.17
N GLY A 41 0.17 14.35 3.10
CA GLY A 41 0.15 12.88 3.18
C GLY A 41 1.29 12.16 2.48
N LYS A 42 2.38 12.86 2.08
CA LYS A 42 3.55 12.20 1.47
C LYS A 42 4.13 11.08 2.34
N THR A 43 4.34 11.39 3.62
CA THR A 43 4.84 10.40 4.60
C THR A 43 3.85 9.27 4.79
N THR A 44 2.54 9.57 4.83
CA THR A 44 1.47 8.58 4.94
C THR A 44 1.51 7.59 3.77
N LEU A 45 1.74 8.07 2.53
CA LEU A 45 1.91 7.19 1.36
C LEU A 45 3.14 6.29 1.49
N LEU A 46 4.26 6.83 1.94
CA LEU A 46 5.48 6.04 2.16
C LEU A 46 5.30 5.01 3.28
N SER A 47 4.61 5.36 4.35
CA SER A 47 4.28 4.43 5.44
C SER A 47 3.44 3.24 4.94
N ASN A 48 2.49 3.49 4.04
CA ASN A 48 1.73 2.41 3.38
C ASN A 48 2.64 1.41 2.66
N VAL A 49 3.64 1.91 1.93
CA VAL A 49 4.60 1.04 1.22
C VAL A 49 5.42 0.23 2.24
N VAL A 50 5.90 0.88 3.30
CA VAL A 50 6.68 0.22 4.35
C VAL A 50 5.86 -0.88 5.04
N ASP A 51 4.63 -0.58 5.47
CA ASP A 51 3.74 -1.53 6.11
C ASP A 51 3.49 -2.76 5.22
N SER A 52 3.26 -2.54 3.91
CA SER A 52 3.08 -3.64 2.97
C SER A 52 4.31 -4.51 2.81
N LEU A 53 5.52 -3.95 2.92
CA LEU A 53 6.76 -4.70 2.86
C LEU A 53 6.95 -5.55 4.12
N TYR A 54 6.60 -5.03 5.30
CA TYR A 54 6.62 -5.80 6.54
C TYR A 54 5.64 -6.97 6.52
N GLU A 55 4.42 -6.77 6.03
CA GLU A 55 3.43 -7.83 5.85
C GLU A 55 3.90 -8.93 4.87
N LEU A 56 4.59 -8.53 3.81
CA LEU A 56 5.19 -9.49 2.88
C LEU A 56 6.36 -10.23 3.54
N ALA A 57 7.17 -9.53 4.35
CA ALA A 57 8.28 -10.12 5.08
C ALA A 57 7.78 -11.13 6.13
N GLU A 58 6.72 -10.83 6.87
CA GLU A 58 6.10 -11.75 7.82
C GLU A 58 5.67 -13.07 7.18
N LYS A 59 5.11 -12.99 5.96
CA LYS A 59 4.74 -14.19 5.20
C LYS A 59 5.92 -14.97 4.64
N ALA A 60 7.03 -14.28 4.37
CA ALA A 60 8.23 -14.87 3.77
C ALA A 60 9.22 -15.41 4.83
N PHE A 61 9.28 -14.79 5.99
CA PHE A 61 10.25 -15.06 7.05
C PHE A 61 9.54 -15.38 8.36
N LYS A 62 9.89 -16.49 8.99
CA LYS A 62 9.25 -16.96 10.23
C LYS A 62 9.63 -16.16 11.48
N ASP A 63 10.67 -15.35 11.41
CA ASP A 63 11.22 -14.54 12.49
C ASP A 63 10.77 -13.08 12.45
N VAL A 64 9.92 -12.70 11.47
CA VAL A 64 9.32 -11.38 11.37
C VAL A 64 7.88 -11.45 11.85
N THR A 65 7.52 -10.70 12.89
CA THR A 65 6.17 -10.67 13.45
C THR A 65 5.72 -9.25 13.76
N GLU A 66 4.41 -9.00 13.67
CA GLU A 66 3.82 -7.77 14.22
C GLU A 66 4.01 -7.76 15.75
N SER A 67 4.17 -6.58 16.36
CA SER A 67 4.51 -6.46 17.78
C SER A 67 3.31 -6.75 18.70
N ASP A 68 3.03 -8.01 18.88
CA ASP A 68 2.02 -8.53 19.82
C ASP A 68 2.61 -9.35 20.97
N GLY A 69 3.94 -9.27 21.15
CA GLY A 69 4.66 -9.96 22.23
C GLY A 69 5.35 -11.26 21.82
N GLY A 70 5.40 -11.57 20.52
CA GLY A 70 6.15 -12.72 20.00
C GLY A 70 7.67 -12.56 20.09
N SER A 71 8.40 -13.66 19.99
CA SER A 71 9.87 -13.66 19.84
C SER A 71 10.23 -13.55 18.37
N GLY A 72 11.04 -12.57 17.99
CA GLY A 72 11.47 -12.35 16.61
C GLY A 72 11.71 -10.88 16.32
N HIS A 73 11.92 -10.55 15.05
CA HIS A 73 12.01 -9.16 14.62
C HIS A 73 10.61 -8.53 14.59
N GLN A 74 10.34 -7.69 15.57
CA GLN A 74 9.05 -7.02 15.71
C GLN A 74 9.00 -5.75 14.88
N TYR A 75 7.82 -5.45 14.32
CA TYR A 75 7.54 -4.18 13.66
C TYR A 75 6.18 -3.63 14.10
N PHE A 76 5.99 -2.32 13.91
CA PHE A 76 4.73 -1.64 14.17
C PHE A 76 4.18 -1.12 12.86
N LYS A 77 2.90 -1.35 12.62
CA LYS A 77 2.20 -0.72 11.49
C LYS A 77 2.07 0.77 11.72
N ALA A 78 2.53 1.55 10.75
CA ALA A 78 2.37 2.99 10.75
C ALA A 78 0.93 3.40 10.44
N ILE A 79 0.24 2.60 9.61
CA ILE A 79 -1.15 2.84 9.24
C ILE A 79 -2.08 1.99 10.11
N SER A 80 -2.94 2.65 10.86
CA SER A 80 -3.84 2.05 11.85
C SER A 80 -5.26 2.60 11.69
N PRO A 81 -6.26 2.05 12.40
CA PRO A 81 -7.63 2.60 12.39
C PRO A 81 -7.72 4.08 12.77
N SER A 82 -6.76 4.62 13.55
CA SER A 82 -6.70 6.04 13.88
C SER A 82 -6.38 6.95 12.68
N GLU A 83 -5.88 6.38 11.60
CA GLU A 83 -5.61 7.09 10.35
C GLU A 83 -6.85 7.16 9.42
N ILE A 84 -7.99 6.59 9.82
CA ILE A 84 -9.23 6.78 9.07
C ILE A 84 -9.57 8.27 9.07
N GLN A 85 -9.76 8.83 7.89
CA GLN A 85 -10.09 10.24 7.72
C GLN A 85 -11.36 10.60 8.48
N ILE A 86 -11.36 11.76 9.14
CA ILE A 86 -12.51 12.25 9.92
C ILE A 86 -13.77 12.29 9.04
N GLY A 87 -14.85 11.70 9.54
CA GLY A 87 -16.13 11.58 8.84
C GLY A 87 -16.21 10.43 7.84
N LYS A 88 -15.21 9.56 7.82
CA LYS A 88 -15.22 8.32 7.01
C LYS A 88 -15.30 7.09 7.91
N GLU A 89 -15.89 6.03 7.39
CA GLU A 89 -16.09 4.78 8.12
C GLU A 89 -14.98 3.75 7.86
N TYR A 90 -14.14 4.00 6.85
CA TYR A 90 -13.07 3.10 6.45
C TYR A 90 -11.91 3.82 5.79
N LEU A 91 -10.77 3.14 5.79
CA LEU A 91 -9.66 3.40 4.89
C LEU A 91 -9.34 2.14 4.08
N CYS A 92 -8.78 2.32 2.90
CA CYS A 92 -8.32 1.22 2.07
C CYS A 92 -7.05 1.62 1.31
N SER A 93 -6.10 0.70 1.25
CA SER A 93 -4.91 0.85 0.41
C SER A 93 -4.65 -0.44 -0.36
N ILE A 94 -4.30 -0.32 -1.63
CA ILE A 94 -3.94 -1.42 -2.52
C ILE A 94 -2.57 -1.11 -3.08
N ILE A 95 -1.63 -2.01 -2.85
CA ILE A 95 -0.25 -1.88 -3.32
C ILE A 95 0.09 -3.10 -4.16
N GLU A 96 0.59 -2.88 -5.36
CA GLU A 96 1.02 -3.94 -6.27
C GLU A 96 2.52 -3.88 -6.52
N TYR A 97 3.15 -5.02 -6.43
CA TYR A 97 4.54 -5.24 -6.76
C TYR A 97 4.68 -6.17 -7.96
N THR A 98 5.70 -5.96 -8.76
CA THR A 98 6.07 -6.86 -9.85
C THR A 98 7.43 -7.50 -9.61
N CYS A 99 7.62 -8.69 -10.17
CA CYS A 99 8.90 -9.38 -10.13
C CYS A 99 9.73 -9.02 -11.38
N PRO A 100 11.00 -8.56 -11.24
CA PRO A 100 11.84 -8.24 -12.39
C PRO A 100 12.07 -9.42 -13.36
N ARG A 101 12.10 -10.64 -12.79
CA ARG A 101 12.34 -11.88 -13.56
C ARG A 101 11.08 -12.41 -14.26
N ASN A 102 9.91 -11.96 -13.83
CA ASN A 102 8.63 -12.36 -14.40
C ASN A 102 7.65 -11.18 -14.29
N PRO A 103 7.63 -10.24 -15.26
CA PRO A 103 6.80 -9.04 -15.19
C PRO A 103 5.29 -9.32 -15.28
N THR A 104 4.89 -10.51 -15.71
CA THR A 104 3.49 -10.93 -15.68
C THR A 104 3.01 -11.32 -14.28
N TYR A 105 3.96 -11.64 -13.38
CA TYR A 105 3.66 -11.97 -12.00
C TYR A 105 3.61 -10.69 -11.16
N SER A 106 2.48 -10.42 -10.54
CA SER A 106 2.32 -9.32 -9.59
C SER A 106 1.79 -9.85 -8.26
N ILE A 107 2.32 -9.30 -7.18
CA ILE A 107 1.84 -9.55 -5.82
C ILE A 107 1.10 -8.29 -5.38
N GLY A 108 -0.16 -8.44 -4.99
CA GLY A 108 -0.97 -7.37 -4.42
C GLY A 108 -1.04 -7.49 -2.90
N TYR A 109 -0.91 -6.38 -2.22
CA TYR A 109 -1.21 -6.22 -0.80
C TYR A 109 -2.42 -5.29 -0.65
N VAL A 110 -3.41 -5.71 0.13
CA VAL A 110 -4.60 -4.91 0.42
C VAL A 110 -4.66 -4.69 1.92
N MET A 111 -4.56 -3.44 2.33
CA MET A 111 -4.80 -3.02 3.70
C MET A 111 -6.18 -2.35 3.79
N LYS A 112 -6.92 -2.71 4.82
CA LYS A 112 -8.24 -2.13 5.11
C LYS A 112 -8.44 -1.99 6.61
N CYS A 113 -9.05 -0.90 7.02
CA CYS A 113 -9.52 -0.67 8.38
C CYS A 113 -10.95 -0.13 8.34
N GLY A 114 -11.77 -0.52 9.31
CA GLY A 114 -13.18 -0.13 9.37
C GLY A 114 -14.10 -1.00 8.50
N SER A 115 -15.31 -0.50 8.27
CA SER A 115 -16.38 -1.24 7.57
C SER A 115 -16.21 -1.18 6.05
N VAL A 116 -15.25 -1.95 5.52
CA VAL A 116 -15.02 -2.05 4.08
C VAL A 116 -15.82 -3.22 3.52
N SER A 117 -16.77 -2.97 2.60
CA SER A 117 -17.50 -4.03 1.93
C SER A 117 -16.60 -4.81 0.95
N ALA A 118 -16.88 -6.12 0.81
CA ALA A 118 -16.17 -6.96 -0.16
C ALA A 118 -16.30 -6.46 -1.61
N ASP A 119 -17.39 -5.77 -1.92
CA ASP A 119 -17.65 -5.19 -3.24
C ASP A 119 -16.76 -3.98 -3.52
N LEU A 120 -16.39 -3.21 -2.50
CA LEU A 120 -15.45 -2.11 -2.63
C LEU A 120 -14.04 -2.61 -2.99
N ILE A 121 -13.63 -3.74 -2.45
CA ILE A 121 -12.34 -4.38 -2.76
C ILE A 121 -12.34 -4.92 -4.19
N LYS A 122 -13.45 -5.48 -4.64
CA LYS A 122 -13.63 -5.93 -6.03
C LYS A 122 -13.70 -4.76 -7.00
N SER A 123 -14.39 -3.67 -6.62
CA SER A 123 -14.45 -2.43 -7.40
C SER A 123 -13.11 -1.67 -7.39
N GLY A 124 -12.30 -1.83 -6.34
CA GLY A 124 -10.92 -1.31 -6.31
C GLY A 124 -10.07 -1.87 -7.44
N ASN A 125 -10.29 -3.11 -7.88
CA ASN A 125 -9.73 -3.63 -9.13
C ASN A 125 -10.32 -2.94 -10.37
N SER A 126 -11.58 -2.47 -10.32
CA SER A 126 -12.23 -1.71 -11.41
C SER A 126 -12.03 -0.20 -11.27
N PHE A 127 -11.86 0.33 -10.06
CA PHE A 127 -11.53 1.74 -9.81
C PHE A 127 -10.17 2.11 -10.41
N CYS A 128 -9.24 1.17 -10.44
CA CYS A 128 -7.93 1.33 -11.05
C CYS A 128 -7.90 1.00 -12.55
N ALA A 129 -8.95 0.39 -13.11
CA ALA A 129 -9.02 0.02 -14.52
C ALA A 129 -9.67 1.08 -15.44
N ASN A 130 -10.31 2.11 -14.87
CA ASN A 130 -11.13 3.08 -15.62
C ASN A 130 -10.67 4.54 -15.47
N LYS A 131 -9.38 4.81 -15.32
CA LYS A 131 -8.83 6.16 -15.55
C LYS A 131 -7.55 6.11 -16.32
#